data_39bb15076b0e872016cf404190a3727a
#
_entry.id   39bb15076b0e872016cf404190a3727a
#
_cell.length_a   1.000
_cell.length_b   1.000
_cell.length_c   1.000
_cell.angle_alpha   90.00
_cell.angle_beta   90.00
_cell.angle_gamma   90.00
#
_symmetry.space_group_name_H-M   'P 1'
#
loop_
_entity.id
_entity.type
_entity.pdbx_description
1 polymer ?
#
loop_
_entity_poly.entity_id
_entity_poly.type
_entity_poly.pdbx_seq_one_letter_code
_entity_poly.pdbx_strand_id
1 'polypeptide(L)'
;MEVFITKYKVAYKNKMALEEFAWILGIKPKSVARRKLSVKHHAGLDLPELNRFEQNVKKSHSQRPSEQDLQAYKDGIAKIHETQRKFVMETHENFQNNKKATYVITAAQNATPVHENFLKCIQNYLDINDAELMVIKFRYRNPTSIWTVNNQEQEWWDTKVAKYLINSHIKLNDHIRVMGQIPIIPTAVRPLSGFDHVTGEDSAIFGHPSIELKTIPTPAQKLPKLLKTTGAITVPNYTDSKEGHKGEANHSLAAAIVEIDGDKFYTRHIHADPVTGAFYDKDTHYTVDGAENGHRAAAVVTGDIHAEFHDPSVEAATYTDKNSIMNTLRPKVWVLHDLEDFYRRNHHHRGNDVIAFGKHHFGRNNVEEGLQISADFVDKHSRHGMLNLIVKSNHDEALDRWLQEAEPKHDPENAILYHYLKRHQYKSVKMSKTGFS
;
A
#
# COMPACT_ATOMS: atom_id res chain seq x y z
N MET A 1 -35.60 4.26 -2.55
CA MET A 1 -36.55 3.56 -1.67
C MET A 1 -37.22 2.40 -2.41
N GLU A 2 -37.84 2.62 -3.55
CA GLU A 2 -38.52 1.59 -4.36
C GLU A 2 -37.62 0.38 -4.72
N VAL A 3 -36.40 0.63 -5.13
CA VAL A 3 -35.43 -0.45 -5.42
C VAL A 3 -35.14 -1.32 -4.19
N PHE A 4 -35.05 -0.72 -3.02
CA PHE A 4 -34.88 -1.47 -1.77
C PHE A 4 -36.13 -2.31 -1.46
N ILE A 5 -37.32 -1.74 -1.61
CA ILE A 5 -38.61 -2.44 -1.37
C ILE A 5 -38.72 -3.62 -2.30
N THR A 6 -38.46 -3.43 -3.59
CA THR A 6 -38.51 -4.50 -4.59
C THR A 6 -37.56 -5.64 -4.27
N LYS A 7 -36.28 -5.31 -4.02
CA LYS A 7 -35.27 -6.31 -3.62
C LYS A 7 -35.62 -7.02 -2.33
N TYR A 8 -36.16 -6.28 -1.35
CA TYR A 8 -36.60 -6.87 -0.08
C TYR A 8 -37.76 -7.86 -0.24
N LYS A 9 -38.74 -7.51 -1.07
CA LYS A 9 -39.88 -8.44 -1.35
C LYS A 9 -39.41 -9.70 -2.07
N VAL A 10 -38.45 -9.61 -2.99
CA VAL A 10 -37.85 -10.77 -3.65
C VAL A 10 -37.09 -11.64 -2.65
N ALA A 11 -36.28 -11.03 -1.79
CA ALA A 11 -35.53 -11.73 -0.76
C ALA A 11 -36.49 -12.48 0.22
N TYR A 12 -37.55 -11.83 0.63
CA TYR A 12 -38.60 -12.47 1.49
C TYR A 12 -39.28 -13.64 0.80
N LYS A 13 -39.69 -13.49 -0.46
CA LYS A 13 -40.30 -14.55 -1.27
C LYS A 13 -39.37 -15.75 -1.42
N ASN A 14 -38.07 -15.51 -1.54
CA ASN A 14 -37.07 -16.56 -1.67
C ASN A 14 -36.58 -17.11 -0.32
N LYS A 15 -37.20 -16.73 0.79
CA LYS A 15 -36.84 -17.16 2.17
C LYS A 15 -35.37 -16.85 2.53
N MET A 16 -34.80 -15.80 1.92
CA MET A 16 -33.43 -15.37 2.15
C MET A 16 -33.22 -14.90 3.60
N ALA A 17 -32.10 -15.20 4.21
CA ALA A 17 -31.76 -14.71 5.54
C ALA A 17 -31.43 -13.21 5.53
N LEU A 18 -31.65 -12.56 6.68
CA LEU A 18 -31.33 -11.11 6.83
C LEU A 18 -29.87 -10.80 6.53
N GLU A 19 -28.96 -11.63 6.96
CA GLU A 19 -27.54 -11.52 6.80
C GLU A 19 -27.14 -11.64 5.31
N GLU A 20 -27.73 -12.60 4.61
CA GLU A 20 -27.54 -12.82 3.18
C GLU A 20 -28.07 -11.64 2.36
N PHE A 21 -29.25 -11.13 2.70
CA PHE A 21 -29.81 -9.95 2.04
C PHE A 21 -28.98 -8.70 2.30
N ALA A 22 -28.50 -8.52 3.53
CA ALA A 22 -27.61 -7.43 3.89
C ALA A 22 -26.31 -7.47 3.09
N TRP A 23 -25.78 -8.67 2.90
CA TRP A 23 -24.59 -8.90 2.11
C TRP A 23 -24.79 -8.56 0.63
N ILE A 24 -25.89 -9.01 0.00
CA ILE A 24 -26.24 -8.67 -1.40
C ILE A 24 -26.36 -7.16 -1.60
N LEU A 25 -26.79 -6.43 -0.57
CA LEU A 25 -26.87 -4.97 -0.61
C LEU A 25 -25.56 -4.26 -0.24
N GLY A 26 -24.50 -5.00 0.15
CA GLY A 26 -23.25 -4.43 0.63
C GLY A 26 -23.39 -3.62 1.92
N ILE A 27 -24.34 -3.94 2.81
CA ILE A 27 -24.62 -3.21 4.04
C ILE A 27 -24.69 -4.14 5.26
N LYS A 28 -24.49 -3.58 6.46
CA LYS A 28 -24.63 -4.36 7.71
C LYS A 28 -26.10 -4.74 7.97
N PRO A 29 -26.40 -5.90 8.59
CA PRO A 29 -27.77 -6.30 8.96
C PRO A 29 -28.56 -5.22 9.72
N LYS A 30 -27.91 -4.51 10.67
CA LYS A 30 -28.52 -3.37 11.37
C LYS A 30 -28.96 -2.24 10.43
N SER A 31 -28.29 -2.07 9.31
CA SER A 31 -28.66 -1.06 8.30
C SER A 31 -29.89 -1.48 7.49
N VAL A 32 -30.12 -2.79 7.29
CA VAL A 32 -31.35 -3.30 6.69
C VAL A 32 -32.54 -2.96 7.59
N ALA A 33 -32.42 -3.18 8.91
CA ALA A 33 -33.47 -2.85 9.89
C ALA A 33 -33.78 -1.34 9.89
N ARG A 34 -32.77 -0.47 9.84
CA ARG A 34 -32.96 0.99 9.73
C ARG A 34 -33.66 1.38 8.44
N ARG A 35 -33.31 0.78 7.31
CA ARG A 35 -33.98 1.03 6.02
C ARG A 35 -35.42 0.52 6.02
N LYS A 36 -35.70 -0.60 6.66
CA LYS A 36 -37.06 -1.11 6.87
C LYS A 36 -37.93 -0.13 7.68
N LEU A 37 -37.38 0.42 8.77
CA LEU A 37 -38.04 1.46 9.58
C LEU A 37 -38.27 2.74 8.76
N SER A 38 -37.33 3.14 7.95
CA SER A 38 -37.48 4.29 7.06
C SER A 38 -38.56 4.09 6.00
N VAL A 39 -38.72 2.88 5.44
CA VAL A 39 -39.80 2.53 4.52
C VAL A 39 -41.15 2.58 5.23
N LYS A 40 -41.26 2.08 6.45
CA LYS A 40 -42.49 2.15 7.25
C LYS A 40 -42.90 3.60 7.53
N HIS A 41 -41.92 4.45 7.90
CA HIS A 41 -42.14 5.85 8.24
C HIS A 41 -42.52 6.73 7.04
N HIS A 42 -41.83 6.54 5.90
CA HIS A 42 -41.97 7.44 4.73
C HIS A 42 -42.95 6.91 3.65
N ALA A 43 -43.16 5.62 3.59
CA ALA A 43 -44.04 4.98 2.59
C ALA A 43 -45.26 4.29 3.19
N GLY A 44 -45.43 4.28 4.51
CA GLY A 44 -46.50 3.59 5.20
C GLY A 44 -46.52 2.08 5.00
N LEU A 45 -45.43 1.50 4.44
CA LEU A 45 -45.35 0.09 4.08
C LEU A 45 -44.62 -0.69 5.15
N ASP A 46 -45.33 -1.63 5.80
CA ASP A 46 -44.72 -2.55 6.77
C ASP A 46 -44.19 -3.78 6.05
N LEU A 47 -42.87 -3.87 5.93
CA LEU A 47 -42.20 -5.01 5.28
C LEU A 47 -42.10 -6.18 6.29
N PRO A 48 -42.38 -7.42 5.90
CA PRO A 48 -42.28 -8.60 6.77
C PRO A 48 -40.84 -8.80 7.24
N GLU A 49 -40.64 -9.58 8.30
CA GLU A 49 -39.28 -9.85 8.78
C GLU A 49 -38.61 -10.96 8.00
N LEU A 50 -37.35 -10.73 7.62
CA LEU A 50 -36.47 -11.77 7.09
C LEU A 50 -35.99 -12.66 8.26
N ASN A 51 -35.84 -13.94 7.99
CA ASN A 51 -35.27 -14.86 8.97
C ASN A 51 -33.84 -14.46 9.34
N ARG A 52 -33.48 -14.52 10.61
CA ARG A 52 -32.14 -14.32 11.09
C ARG A 52 -31.43 -15.65 11.29
N PHE A 53 -30.17 -15.76 10.92
CA PHE A 53 -29.34 -16.92 11.26
C PHE A 53 -29.33 -17.20 12.77
N GLU A 54 -29.26 -16.15 13.60
CA GLU A 54 -29.25 -16.26 15.05
C GLU A 54 -30.54 -16.82 15.66
N GLN A 55 -31.70 -16.67 14.99
CA GLN A 55 -32.95 -17.25 15.52
C GLN A 55 -33.02 -18.78 15.37
N ASN A 56 -32.35 -19.30 14.35
CA ASN A 56 -32.22 -20.75 14.20
C ASN A 56 -31.20 -21.33 15.21
N VAL A 57 -30.16 -20.59 15.57
CA VAL A 57 -29.22 -21.01 16.62
C VAL A 57 -29.81 -20.92 18.02
N LYS A 58 -30.64 -19.91 18.35
CA LYS A 58 -31.28 -19.78 19.69
C LYS A 58 -32.39 -20.81 19.95
N LYS A 59 -33.06 -21.29 18.91
CA LYS A 59 -34.03 -22.37 19.06
C LYS A 59 -33.39 -23.74 19.28
N SER A 60 -32.11 -23.92 18.92
CA SER A 60 -31.37 -25.18 19.11
C SER A 60 -30.58 -25.26 20.43
N HIS A 61 -30.57 -24.18 21.26
CA HIS A 61 -29.82 -24.18 22.52
C HIS A 61 -30.43 -24.97 23.66
N SER A 62 -31.60 -25.57 23.47
CA SER A 62 -32.16 -26.55 24.43
C SER A 62 -31.73 -28.00 24.19
N GLN A 63 -31.10 -28.29 23.05
CA GLN A 63 -30.48 -29.58 22.74
C GLN A 63 -29.13 -29.30 22.06
N ARG A 64 -28.06 -30.01 22.45
CA ARG A 64 -26.77 -29.98 21.75
C ARG A 64 -27.04 -30.24 20.26
N PRO A 65 -26.57 -29.37 19.34
CA PRO A 65 -26.70 -29.62 17.90
C PRO A 65 -26.12 -30.98 17.57
N SER A 66 -26.81 -31.75 16.73
CA SER A 66 -26.28 -33.03 16.27
C SER A 66 -25.00 -32.81 15.44
N GLU A 67 -24.18 -33.85 15.35
CA GLU A 67 -23.00 -33.78 14.47
C GLU A 67 -23.37 -33.45 13.02
N GLN A 68 -24.55 -33.86 12.56
CA GLN A 68 -25.11 -33.56 11.25
C GLN A 68 -25.42 -32.06 11.09
N ASP A 69 -26.01 -31.44 12.13
CA ASP A 69 -26.30 -29.99 12.11
C ASP A 69 -25.01 -29.15 12.13
N LEU A 70 -23.98 -29.59 12.87
CA LEU A 70 -22.65 -28.99 12.89
C LEU A 70 -21.93 -29.16 11.54
N GLN A 71 -22.10 -30.29 10.89
CA GLN A 71 -21.51 -30.52 9.56
C GLN A 71 -22.23 -29.69 8.49
N ALA A 72 -23.59 -29.67 8.52
CA ALA A 72 -24.36 -28.81 7.61
C ALA A 72 -24.05 -27.32 7.78
N TYR A 73 -23.78 -26.88 9.01
CA TYR A 73 -23.31 -25.50 9.29
C TYR A 73 -21.91 -25.23 8.70
N LYS A 74 -20.96 -26.17 8.89
CA LYS A 74 -19.61 -26.07 8.31
C LYS A 74 -19.66 -26.08 6.79
N ASP A 75 -20.49 -26.93 6.19
CA ASP A 75 -20.68 -27.02 4.74
C ASP A 75 -21.34 -25.73 4.19
N GLY A 76 -22.27 -25.15 4.92
CA GLY A 76 -22.87 -23.87 4.62
C GLY A 76 -21.86 -22.72 4.62
N ILE A 77 -20.99 -22.67 5.65
CA ILE A 77 -19.88 -21.69 5.71
C ILE A 77 -18.86 -21.95 4.60
N ALA A 78 -18.49 -23.21 4.34
CA ALA A 78 -17.57 -23.56 3.26
C ALA A 78 -18.13 -23.15 1.90
N LYS A 79 -19.44 -23.34 1.67
CA LYS A 79 -20.13 -22.94 0.44
C LYS A 79 -20.21 -21.41 0.30
N ILE A 80 -20.40 -20.68 1.40
CA ILE A 80 -20.33 -19.21 1.42
C ILE A 80 -18.92 -18.75 1.08
N HIS A 81 -17.89 -19.35 1.66
CA HIS A 81 -16.51 -19.05 1.34
C HIS A 81 -16.14 -19.44 -0.08
N GLU A 82 -16.64 -20.53 -0.59
CA GLU A 82 -16.46 -20.94 -1.99
C GLU A 82 -17.16 -19.98 -2.96
N THR A 83 -18.38 -19.56 -2.64
CA THR A 83 -19.13 -18.57 -3.42
C THR A 83 -18.45 -17.19 -3.35
N GLN A 84 -17.92 -16.81 -2.20
CA GLN A 84 -17.11 -15.61 -2.05
C GLN A 84 -15.80 -15.71 -2.86
N ARG A 85 -15.13 -16.87 -2.86
CA ARG A 85 -13.96 -17.12 -3.71
C ARG A 85 -14.32 -17.09 -5.19
N LYS A 86 -15.43 -17.69 -5.61
CA LYS A 86 -15.90 -17.64 -7.01
C LYS A 86 -16.29 -16.23 -7.44
N PHE A 87 -16.95 -15.46 -6.59
CA PHE A 87 -17.32 -14.07 -6.87
C PHE A 87 -16.09 -13.14 -6.96
N VAL A 88 -15.06 -13.40 -6.16
CA VAL A 88 -13.77 -12.71 -6.24
C VAL A 88 -12.94 -13.20 -7.44
N MET A 89 -13.23 -14.38 -7.97
CA MET A 89 -12.46 -15.08 -9.01
C MET A 89 -13.15 -15.22 -10.37
N GLU A 90 -14.23 -14.49 -10.66
CA GLU A 90 -14.59 -14.27 -12.07
C GLU A 90 -13.55 -13.33 -12.69
N THR A 91 -12.40 -13.90 -12.91
CA THR A 91 -11.33 -13.37 -13.73
C THR A 91 -11.80 -13.35 -15.16
N HIS A 92 -11.80 -12.18 -15.80
CA HIS A 92 -11.77 -12.16 -17.25
C HIS A 92 -10.48 -12.84 -17.71
N GLU A 93 -10.60 -14.06 -18.24
CA GLU A 93 -9.49 -14.87 -18.75
C GLU A 93 -8.79 -14.29 -20.00
N ASN A 94 -9.01 -13.06 -20.36
CA ASN A 94 -8.58 -12.49 -21.64
C ASN A 94 -7.55 -11.37 -21.59
N PHE A 95 -6.85 -11.16 -20.48
CA PHE A 95 -5.53 -10.56 -20.63
C PHE A 95 -4.56 -11.70 -20.96
N GLN A 96 -4.29 -11.84 -22.25
CA GLN A 96 -3.33 -12.79 -22.77
C GLN A 96 -2.04 -12.69 -21.95
N ASN A 97 -1.40 -13.83 -21.69
CA ASN A 97 -0.05 -13.97 -21.15
C ASN A 97 0.97 -13.19 -22.01
N ASN A 98 0.88 -11.88 -22.00
CA ASN A 98 1.90 -11.01 -22.56
C ASN A 98 3.14 -11.17 -21.69
N LYS A 99 4.15 -11.85 -22.19
CA LYS A 99 5.42 -12.08 -21.47
C LYS A 99 6.08 -10.77 -21.03
N LYS A 100 5.75 -9.64 -21.67
CA LYS A 100 6.15 -8.28 -21.29
C LYS A 100 5.00 -7.33 -21.59
N ALA A 101 4.57 -6.59 -20.59
CA ALA A 101 3.54 -5.56 -20.75
C ALA A 101 3.71 -4.47 -19.67
N THR A 102 3.34 -3.25 -20.02
CA THR A 102 3.32 -2.12 -19.09
C THR A 102 1.90 -1.60 -18.92
N TYR A 103 1.46 -1.48 -17.69
CA TYR A 103 0.13 -1.01 -17.35
C TYR A 103 0.21 0.26 -16.52
N VAL A 104 -0.63 1.24 -16.85
CA VAL A 104 -0.90 2.42 -16.00
C VAL A 104 -2.26 2.23 -15.38
N ILE A 105 -2.33 2.15 -14.06
CA ILE A 105 -3.54 1.83 -13.32
C ILE A 105 -3.89 3.00 -12.40
N THR A 106 -5.06 3.59 -12.60
CA THR A 106 -5.57 4.70 -11.79
C THR A 106 -7.01 4.45 -11.40
N ALA A 107 -7.63 5.38 -10.69
CA ALA A 107 -9.04 5.26 -10.35
C ALA A 107 -9.81 6.53 -10.72
N ALA A 108 -11.10 6.38 -10.99
CA ALA A 108 -11.98 7.49 -11.31
C ALA A 108 -13.19 7.54 -10.37
N GLN A 109 -13.47 8.73 -9.85
CA GLN A 109 -14.65 9.02 -9.05
C GLN A 109 -15.88 9.16 -9.93
N ASN A 110 -17.02 8.62 -9.46
CA ASN A 110 -18.30 8.86 -10.11
C ASN A 110 -18.69 10.36 -10.04
N ALA A 111 -19.51 10.80 -10.98
CA ALA A 111 -20.05 12.15 -11.07
C ALA A 111 -18.98 13.26 -10.95
N THR A 112 -17.78 13.01 -11.51
CA THR A 112 -16.63 13.89 -11.38
C THR A 112 -15.83 13.87 -12.68
N PRO A 113 -15.42 15.03 -13.21
CA PRO A 113 -14.59 15.10 -14.41
C PRO A 113 -13.16 14.61 -14.13
N VAL A 114 -12.52 14.11 -15.18
CA VAL A 114 -11.10 13.82 -15.16
C VAL A 114 -10.27 15.10 -15.13
N HIS A 115 -9.06 15.01 -14.61
CA HIS A 115 -8.06 16.06 -14.75
C HIS A 115 -7.46 15.97 -16.17
N GLU A 116 -7.90 16.86 -17.07
CA GLU A 116 -7.62 16.74 -18.50
C GLU A 116 -6.13 16.72 -18.84
N ASN A 117 -5.35 17.60 -18.22
CA ASN A 117 -3.92 17.63 -18.47
C ASN A 117 -3.23 16.35 -18.01
N PHE A 118 -3.62 15.80 -16.85
CA PHE A 118 -3.06 14.53 -16.38
C PHE A 118 -3.41 13.37 -17.31
N LEU A 119 -4.66 13.31 -17.79
CA LEU A 119 -5.04 12.30 -18.78
C LEU A 119 -4.20 12.43 -20.06
N LYS A 120 -3.94 13.66 -20.52
CA LYS A 120 -3.11 13.89 -21.70
C LYS A 120 -1.64 13.48 -21.46
N CYS A 121 -1.09 13.79 -20.29
CA CYS A 121 0.25 13.33 -19.91
C CYS A 121 0.34 11.79 -19.83
N ILE A 122 -0.71 11.13 -19.29
CA ILE A 122 -0.81 9.66 -19.30
C ILE A 122 -0.87 9.14 -20.75
N GLN A 123 -1.65 9.75 -21.64
CA GLN A 123 -1.70 9.33 -23.06
C GLN A 123 -0.32 9.40 -23.71
N ASN A 124 0.42 10.49 -23.51
CA ASN A 124 1.82 10.57 -23.97
C ASN A 124 2.70 9.46 -23.39
N TYR A 125 2.50 9.11 -22.12
CA TYR A 125 3.21 7.98 -21.48
C TYR A 125 2.86 6.65 -22.16
N LEU A 126 1.57 6.39 -22.42
CA LEU A 126 1.10 5.16 -23.06
C LEU A 126 1.72 4.98 -24.44
N ASP A 127 1.70 6.03 -25.26
CA ASP A 127 2.21 6.01 -26.63
C ASP A 127 3.74 5.79 -26.66
N ILE A 128 4.48 6.40 -25.74
CA ILE A 128 5.94 6.29 -25.69
C ILE A 128 6.40 4.93 -25.15
N ASN A 129 5.67 4.35 -24.19
CA ASN A 129 6.08 3.14 -23.48
C ASN A 129 5.33 1.87 -23.94
N ASP A 130 4.50 1.95 -24.97
CA ASP A 130 3.63 0.86 -25.42
C ASP A 130 2.82 0.28 -24.22
N ALA A 131 2.18 1.16 -23.47
CA ALA A 131 1.51 0.83 -22.21
C ALA A 131 0.00 0.89 -22.34
N GLU A 132 -0.70 0.15 -21.49
CA GLU A 132 -2.17 0.12 -21.44
C GLU A 132 -2.70 0.84 -20.19
N LEU A 133 -3.78 1.62 -20.36
CA LEU A 133 -4.47 2.30 -19.26
C LEU A 133 -5.62 1.47 -18.72
N MET A 134 -5.65 1.29 -17.40
CA MET A 134 -6.77 0.70 -16.66
C MET A 134 -7.31 1.70 -15.65
N VAL A 135 -8.62 1.90 -15.62
CA VAL A 135 -9.25 2.84 -14.69
C VAL A 135 -10.25 2.10 -13.80
N ILE A 136 -9.97 2.04 -12.52
CA ILE A 136 -10.82 1.41 -11.51
C ILE A 136 -11.89 2.40 -11.07
N LYS A 137 -13.13 1.97 -11.06
CA LYS A 137 -14.25 2.80 -10.61
C LYS A 137 -14.32 2.86 -9.09
N PHE A 138 -14.45 4.07 -8.53
CA PHE A 138 -14.86 4.23 -7.14
C PHE A 138 -16.04 5.21 -7.01
N ARG A 139 -16.75 5.12 -5.91
CA ARG A 139 -17.98 5.87 -5.67
C ARG A 139 -17.88 6.70 -4.40
N TYR A 140 -18.13 8.00 -4.57
CA TYR A 140 -18.32 8.91 -3.47
C TYR A 140 -19.58 9.76 -3.72
N ARG A 141 -20.51 9.77 -2.76
CA ARG A 141 -21.71 10.55 -2.88
C ARG A 141 -21.46 11.97 -2.38
N ASN A 142 -21.43 12.92 -3.30
CA ASN A 142 -21.37 14.35 -2.98
C ASN A 142 -22.64 15.08 -3.45
N PRO A 143 -23.66 15.26 -2.57
CA PRO A 143 -24.90 15.93 -2.94
C PRO A 143 -24.73 17.43 -3.23
N THR A 144 -23.61 18.03 -2.82
CA THR A 144 -23.28 19.46 -3.04
C THR A 144 -22.38 19.67 -4.25
N SER A 145 -22.09 18.64 -5.01
CA SER A 145 -21.21 18.71 -6.19
C SER A 145 -21.80 19.61 -7.27
N ILE A 146 -21.00 20.54 -7.77
CA ILE A 146 -21.35 21.42 -8.90
C ILE A 146 -21.53 20.67 -10.21
N TRP A 147 -21.02 19.43 -10.31
CA TRP A 147 -21.14 18.57 -11.49
C TRP A 147 -22.36 17.64 -11.46
N THR A 148 -23.18 17.73 -10.41
CA THR A 148 -24.39 16.92 -10.28
C THR A 148 -25.60 17.78 -10.72
N VAL A 149 -26.13 17.53 -11.91
CA VAL A 149 -27.27 18.30 -12.46
C VAL A 149 -28.59 17.94 -11.78
N ASN A 150 -28.73 16.72 -11.25
CA ASN A 150 -29.87 16.28 -10.45
C ASN A 150 -29.38 15.29 -9.38
N ASN A 151 -29.90 15.41 -8.16
CA ASN A 151 -29.56 14.57 -7.00
C ASN A 151 -29.81 13.05 -7.21
N GLN A 152 -30.28 12.62 -8.37
CA GLN A 152 -30.72 11.25 -8.62
C GLN A 152 -29.74 10.41 -9.45
N GLU A 153 -28.87 10.99 -10.29
CA GLU A 153 -27.98 10.26 -11.17
C GLU A 153 -26.50 10.55 -10.90
N GLN A 154 -25.96 9.90 -9.87
CA GLN A 154 -24.52 9.98 -9.58
C GLN A 154 -23.73 8.79 -10.12
N GLU A 155 -24.34 7.92 -10.92
CA GLU A 155 -23.74 6.71 -11.47
C GLU A 155 -23.17 6.92 -12.88
N TRP A 156 -22.46 8.04 -13.10
CA TRP A 156 -21.76 8.29 -14.33
C TRP A 156 -20.25 8.50 -14.05
N TRP A 157 -19.43 8.18 -15.03
CA TRP A 157 -18.00 8.49 -15.07
C TRP A 157 -17.71 9.30 -16.33
N ASP A 158 -16.65 10.13 -16.28
CA ASP A 158 -16.27 10.96 -17.40
C ASP A 158 -16.08 10.10 -18.68
N THR A 159 -16.71 10.53 -19.76
CA THR A 159 -16.69 9.80 -21.04
C THR A 159 -15.29 9.64 -21.62
N LYS A 160 -14.36 10.54 -21.28
CA LYS A 160 -12.95 10.49 -21.70
C LYS A 160 -12.22 9.26 -21.20
N VAL A 161 -12.66 8.70 -20.06
CA VAL A 161 -12.07 7.47 -19.48
C VAL A 161 -12.98 6.25 -19.62
N ALA A 162 -14.17 6.40 -20.23
CA ALA A 162 -15.16 5.34 -20.29
C ALA A 162 -14.62 4.02 -20.90
N LYS A 163 -13.81 4.11 -21.95
CA LYS A 163 -13.21 2.95 -22.63
C LYS A 163 -12.14 2.22 -21.81
N TYR A 164 -11.62 2.84 -20.76
CA TYR A 164 -10.58 2.29 -19.89
C TYR A 164 -11.13 1.76 -18.57
N LEU A 165 -12.45 1.93 -18.32
CA LEU A 165 -13.08 1.50 -17.09
C LEU A 165 -13.11 -0.02 -16.98
N ILE A 166 -12.56 -0.54 -15.89
CA ILE A 166 -12.61 -1.96 -15.58
C ILE A 166 -13.74 -2.26 -14.59
N ASN A 167 -14.42 -3.39 -14.81
CA ASN A 167 -15.59 -3.81 -14.02
C ASN A 167 -15.33 -5.04 -13.17
N SER A 168 -14.22 -5.73 -13.40
CA SER A 168 -13.88 -7.02 -12.79
C SER A 168 -12.45 -7.02 -12.31
N HIS A 169 -12.11 -8.05 -11.53
CA HIS A 169 -10.73 -8.30 -11.14
C HIS A 169 -9.95 -8.83 -12.35
N ILE A 170 -8.73 -8.36 -12.53
CA ILE A 170 -7.86 -8.73 -13.64
C ILE A 170 -6.55 -9.27 -13.09
N LYS A 171 -6.17 -10.47 -13.50
CA LYS A 171 -4.89 -11.07 -13.19
C LYS A 171 -3.87 -10.63 -14.26
N LEU A 172 -2.81 -9.91 -13.86
CA LEU A 172 -1.79 -9.43 -14.79
C LEU A 172 -0.71 -10.49 -15.04
N ASN A 173 -0.32 -11.22 -14.00
CA ASN A 173 0.48 -12.44 -14.06
C ASN A 173 0.14 -13.32 -12.85
N ASP A 174 0.92 -14.37 -12.60
CA ASP A 174 0.62 -15.31 -11.52
C ASP A 174 0.79 -14.73 -10.11
N HIS A 175 1.33 -13.51 -9.96
CA HIS A 175 1.69 -12.92 -8.68
C HIS A 175 1.03 -11.56 -8.39
N ILE A 176 0.38 -10.93 -9.38
CA ILE A 176 -0.26 -9.62 -9.18
C ILE A 176 -1.59 -9.51 -9.94
N ARG A 177 -2.56 -8.88 -9.28
CA ARG A 177 -3.89 -8.62 -9.86
C ARG A 177 -4.36 -7.19 -9.57
N VAL A 178 -5.24 -6.72 -10.45
CA VAL A 178 -5.97 -5.47 -10.31
C VAL A 178 -7.34 -5.78 -9.74
N MET A 179 -7.71 -5.13 -8.65
CA MET A 179 -8.97 -5.37 -7.94
C MET A 179 -10.02 -4.35 -8.40
N GLY A 180 -10.78 -4.71 -9.44
CA GLY A 180 -11.91 -3.89 -9.89
C GLY A 180 -13.05 -3.88 -8.88
N GLN A 181 -13.70 -2.74 -8.69
CA GLN A 181 -14.95 -2.57 -7.94
C GLN A 181 -14.97 -3.02 -6.46
N ILE A 182 -13.86 -3.00 -5.78
CA ILE A 182 -13.86 -3.18 -4.33
C ILE A 182 -14.40 -1.92 -3.65
N PRO A 183 -15.47 -2.00 -2.84
CA PRO A 183 -16.09 -0.84 -2.21
C PRO A 183 -15.27 -0.36 -0.99
N ILE A 184 -14.18 0.36 -1.26
CA ILE A 184 -13.42 1.07 -0.23
C ILE A 184 -14.04 2.46 -0.06
N ILE A 185 -14.11 2.94 1.19
CA ILE A 185 -14.61 4.28 1.48
C ILE A 185 -13.57 5.31 0.99
N PRO A 186 -13.90 6.20 0.02
CA PRO A 186 -12.91 7.10 -0.59
C PRO A 186 -12.24 8.09 0.37
N THR A 187 -12.83 8.33 1.53
CA THR A 187 -12.26 9.19 2.59
C THR A 187 -11.47 8.41 3.64
N ALA A 188 -11.22 7.11 3.40
CA ALA A 188 -10.44 6.28 4.32
C ALA A 188 -8.96 6.75 4.31
N VAL A 189 -8.41 6.97 5.50
CA VAL A 189 -6.98 7.35 5.68
C VAL A 189 -6.07 6.14 5.44
N ARG A 190 -6.56 4.93 5.76
CA ARG A 190 -5.85 3.66 5.54
C ARG A 190 -6.74 2.72 4.73
N PRO A 191 -6.83 2.92 3.41
CA PRO A 191 -7.75 2.18 2.55
C PRO A 191 -7.46 0.69 2.47
N LEU A 192 -6.23 0.25 2.70
CA LEU A 192 -5.84 -1.16 2.63
C LEU A 192 -6.03 -1.92 3.95
N SER A 193 -6.55 -1.27 4.99
CA SER A 193 -6.82 -1.94 6.27
C SER A 193 -7.85 -3.06 6.12
N GLY A 194 -7.48 -4.27 6.56
CA GLY A 194 -8.36 -5.45 6.50
C GLY A 194 -8.36 -6.20 5.16
N PHE A 195 -7.53 -5.81 4.18
CA PHE A 195 -7.44 -6.49 2.88
C PHE A 195 -6.31 -7.52 2.78
N ASP A 196 -5.60 -7.79 3.86
CA ASP A 196 -4.39 -8.61 3.89
C ASP A 196 -4.55 -10.00 3.26
N HIS A 197 -5.75 -10.60 3.40
CA HIS A 197 -6.03 -11.95 2.95
C HIS A 197 -6.97 -12.05 1.74
N VAL A 198 -7.48 -10.92 1.24
CA VAL A 198 -8.52 -10.90 0.19
C VAL A 198 -8.03 -11.51 -1.13
N THR A 199 -6.76 -11.38 -1.43
CA THR A 199 -6.16 -11.84 -2.70
C THR A 199 -5.35 -13.13 -2.56
N GLY A 200 -5.48 -13.84 -1.44
CA GLY A 200 -4.69 -15.04 -1.17
C GLY A 200 -3.19 -14.71 -1.12
N GLU A 201 -2.39 -15.35 -1.98
CA GLU A 201 -0.93 -15.12 -2.06
C GLU A 201 -0.55 -13.99 -3.01
N ASP A 202 -1.46 -13.54 -3.87
CA ASP A 202 -1.15 -12.55 -4.89
C ASP A 202 -1.07 -11.13 -4.31
N SER A 203 -0.13 -10.38 -4.83
CA SER A 203 -0.09 -8.93 -4.69
C SER A 203 -1.29 -8.29 -5.40
N ALA A 204 -1.72 -7.10 -4.96
CA ALA A 204 -2.91 -6.50 -5.53
C ALA A 204 -2.87 -4.97 -5.57
N ILE A 205 -3.57 -4.42 -6.58
CA ILE A 205 -3.78 -3.00 -6.76
C ILE A 205 -5.27 -2.69 -6.62
N PHE A 206 -5.60 -1.72 -5.77
CA PHE A 206 -6.96 -1.29 -5.45
C PHE A 206 -7.19 0.15 -5.93
N GLY A 207 -8.36 0.41 -6.49
CA GLY A 207 -8.76 1.77 -6.85
C GLY A 207 -9.12 2.59 -5.62
N HIS A 208 -8.33 3.64 -5.33
CA HIS A 208 -8.60 4.55 -4.23
C HIS A 208 -7.87 5.89 -4.46
N PRO A 209 -8.49 7.04 -4.15
CA PRO A 209 -7.88 8.34 -4.38
C PRO A 209 -6.67 8.64 -3.49
N SER A 210 -6.57 8.04 -2.31
CA SER A 210 -5.39 8.14 -1.45
C SER A 210 -4.39 7.05 -1.78
N ILE A 211 -3.11 7.37 -1.74
CA ILE A 211 -2.03 6.42 -1.99
C ILE A 211 -1.62 5.72 -0.70
N GLU A 212 -1.63 4.40 -0.76
CA GLU A 212 -1.10 3.53 0.28
C GLU A 212 -0.33 2.37 -0.34
N LEU A 213 0.80 2.03 0.25
CA LEU A 213 1.55 0.80 0.00
C LEU A 213 1.60 0.03 1.32
N LYS A 214 1.18 -1.23 1.27
CA LYS A 214 1.23 -2.13 2.42
C LYS A 214 1.95 -3.41 2.04
N THR A 215 3.00 -3.73 2.77
CA THR A 215 3.69 -5.01 2.69
C THR A 215 3.03 -6.00 3.62
N ILE A 216 2.80 -7.22 3.15
CA ILE A 216 2.20 -8.29 3.95
C ILE A 216 3.32 -9.30 4.27
N PRO A 217 3.54 -9.60 5.56
CA PRO A 217 4.52 -10.62 5.95
C PRO A 217 4.21 -11.96 5.30
N THR A 218 5.20 -12.53 4.64
CA THR A 218 5.13 -13.84 3.98
C THR A 218 6.27 -14.74 4.48
N PRO A 219 6.07 -16.06 4.51
CA PRO A 219 7.18 -16.99 4.79
C PRO A 219 8.34 -16.80 3.82
N ALA A 220 9.57 -17.06 4.28
CA ALA A 220 10.79 -16.87 3.49
C ALA A 220 10.83 -17.63 2.16
N GLN A 221 10.05 -18.70 2.03
CA GLN A 221 9.97 -19.52 0.80
C GLN A 221 8.94 -18.97 -0.22
N LYS A 222 8.18 -17.93 0.13
CA LYS A 222 7.16 -17.31 -0.73
C LYS A 222 7.61 -15.94 -1.20
N LEU A 223 7.09 -15.52 -2.34
CA LEU A 223 7.32 -14.16 -2.84
C LEU A 223 6.71 -13.12 -1.90
N PRO A 224 7.33 -11.95 -1.76
CA PRO A 224 6.77 -10.83 -1.01
C PRO A 224 5.41 -10.41 -1.57
N LYS A 225 4.44 -10.20 -0.68
CA LYS A 225 3.10 -9.73 -1.07
C LYS A 225 2.97 -8.24 -0.81
N LEU A 226 2.55 -7.51 -1.84
CA LEU A 226 2.34 -6.07 -1.81
C LEU A 226 0.87 -5.75 -2.09
N LEU A 227 0.28 -4.88 -1.29
CA LEU A 227 -1.01 -4.25 -1.59
C LEU A 227 -0.77 -2.77 -1.86
N LYS A 228 -1.37 -2.23 -2.93
CA LYS A 228 -1.23 -0.82 -3.31
C LYS A 228 -2.58 -0.22 -3.67
N THR A 229 -2.73 1.06 -3.43
CA THR A 229 -3.79 1.88 -4.03
C THR A 229 -3.24 2.68 -5.19
N THR A 230 -4.12 3.23 -6.02
CA THR A 230 -3.74 3.85 -7.29
C THR A 230 -3.52 5.36 -7.23
N GLY A 231 -4.22 6.08 -6.36
CA GLY A 231 -4.54 7.48 -6.60
C GLY A 231 -5.71 7.61 -7.58
N ALA A 232 -6.04 8.81 -8.01
CA ALA A 232 -7.15 9.09 -8.91
C ALA A 232 -6.75 9.95 -10.11
N ILE A 233 -7.48 9.78 -11.23
CA ILE A 233 -7.35 10.61 -12.42
C ILE A 233 -8.37 11.75 -12.44
N THR A 234 -9.40 11.67 -11.59
CA THR A 234 -10.43 12.70 -11.45
C THR A 234 -9.99 13.80 -10.51
N VAL A 235 -10.53 15.00 -10.69
CA VAL A 235 -10.31 16.10 -9.75
C VAL A 235 -10.95 15.80 -8.39
N PRO A 236 -10.48 16.43 -7.28
CA PRO A 236 -11.11 16.28 -5.98
C PRO A 236 -12.58 16.75 -6.02
N ASN A 237 -13.51 15.94 -5.50
CA ASN A 237 -14.92 16.27 -5.41
C ASN A 237 -15.53 15.69 -4.14
N TYR A 238 -15.39 16.41 -3.02
CA TYR A 238 -15.81 15.96 -1.70
C TYR A 238 -16.84 16.89 -1.09
N THR A 239 -17.58 16.39 -0.08
CA THR A 239 -18.53 17.18 0.69
C THR A 239 -17.81 18.14 1.63
N ASP A 240 -18.42 19.29 1.90
CA ASP A 240 -17.98 20.19 2.97
C ASP A 240 -18.34 19.59 4.34
N SER A 241 -17.57 18.58 4.73
CA SER A 241 -17.69 17.86 6.00
C SER A 241 -16.31 17.44 6.47
N LYS A 242 -16.17 17.10 7.75
CA LYS A 242 -14.90 16.63 8.31
C LYS A 242 -14.31 15.45 7.54
N GLU A 243 -15.15 14.50 7.14
CA GLU A 243 -14.74 13.32 6.35
C GLU A 243 -14.41 13.73 4.92
N GLY A 244 -15.15 14.67 4.32
CA GLY A 244 -14.87 15.20 3.00
C GLY A 244 -13.54 15.96 2.95
N HIS A 245 -13.25 16.82 3.92
CA HIS A 245 -11.95 17.50 4.04
C HIS A 245 -10.77 16.51 4.20
N LYS A 246 -10.96 15.40 4.93
CA LYS A 246 -9.94 14.32 4.96
C LYS A 246 -9.75 13.67 3.61
N GLY A 247 -10.85 13.40 2.89
CA GLY A 247 -10.80 12.84 1.55
C GLY A 247 -10.06 13.78 0.59
N GLU A 248 -10.36 15.06 0.63
CA GLU A 248 -9.70 16.08 -0.19
C GLU A 248 -8.20 16.20 0.12
N ALA A 249 -7.84 16.26 1.41
CA ALA A 249 -6.44 16.35 1.84
C ALA A 249 -5.61 15.11 1.45
N ASN A 250 -6.23 13.94 1.34
CA ASN A 250 -5.56 12.69 0.94
C ASN A 250 -5.75 12.35 -0.54
N HIS A 251 -6.49 13.15 -1.30
CA HIS A 251 -6.69 12.92 -2.73
C HIS A 251 -5.39 13.17 -3.49
N SER A 252 -4.90 12.14 -4.14
CA SER A 252 -3.68 12.19 -4.93
C SER A 252 -4.01 12.05 -6.41
N LEU A 253 -3.64 13.03 -7.20
CA LEU A 253 -3.65 12.93 -8.65
C LEU A 253 -2.48 12.03 -9.06
N ALA A 254 -2.75 10.75 -9.31
CA ALA A 254 -1.72 9.74 -9.40
C ALA A 254 -2.16 8.46 -10.11
N ALA A 255 -1.19 7.62 -10.45
CA ALA A 255 -1.40 6.27 -10.96
C ALA A 255 -0.32 5.31 -10.46
N ALA A 256 -0.62 4.01 -10.45
CA ALA A 256 0.35 2.95 -10.28
C ALA A 256 0.81 2.46 -11.65
N ILE A 257 2.10 2.40 -11.90
CA ILE A 257 2.68 1.73 -13.05
C ILE A 257 3.02 0.30 -12.64
N VAL A 258 2.67 -0.66 -13.49
CA VAL A 258 3.04 -2.07 -13.34
C VAL A 258 3.72 -2.53 -14.62
N GLU A 259 4.93 -3.00 -14.49
CA GLU A 259 5.69 -3.63 -15.57
C GLU A 259 5.74 -5.13 -15.31
N ILE A 260 5.30 -5.92 -16.29
CA ILE A 260 5.33 -7.39 -16.25
C ILE A 260 6.50 -7.88 -17.09
N ASP A 261 7.29 -8.80 -16.55
CA ASP A 261 8.36 -9.48 -17.26
C ASP A 261 8.33 -10.98 -16.88
N GLY A 262 7.48 -11.73 -17.59
CA GLY A 262 7.19 -13.13 -17.27
C GLY A 262 6.54 -13.27 -15.89
N ASP A 263 7.17 -14.02 -15.01
CA ASP A 263 6.71 -14.25 -13.64
C ASP A 263 7.02 -13.08 -12.69
N LYS A 264 7.81 -12.11 -13.13
CA LYS A 264 8.17 -10.96 -12.33
C LYS A 264 7.24 -9.79 -12.62
N PHE A 265 7.07 -8.94 -11.62
CA PHE A 265 6.42 -7.65 -11.79
C PHE A 265 7.18 -6.57 -11.03
N TYR A 266 7.15 -5.35 -11.57
CA TYR A 266 7.72 -4.18 -10.95
C TYR A 266 6.63 -3.13 -10.83
N THR A 267 6.50 -2.51 -9.68
CA THR A 267 5.43 -1.53 -9.47
C THR A 267 5.94 -0.28 -8.77
N ARG A 268 5.48 0.88 -9.23
CA ARG A 268 5.76 2.19 -8.67
C ARG A 268 4.56 3.11 -8.80
N HIS A 269 4.55 4.20 -8.07
CA HIS A 269 3.58 5.27 -8.25
C HIS A 269 4.18 6.41 -9.04
N ILE A 270 3.36 7.04 -9.85
CA ILE A 270 3.58 8.38 -10.40
C ILE A 270 2.61 9.35 -9.72
N HIS A 271 3.11 10.53 -9.40
CA HIS A 271 2.34 11.63 -8.83
C HIS A 271 2.36 12.79 -9.80
N ALA A 272 1.19 13.29 -10.14
CA ALA A 272 1.08 14.42 -11.04
C ALA A 272 1.01 15.74 -10.26
N ASP A 273 1.56 16.76 -10.84
CA ASP A 273 1.35 18.14 -10.40
C ASP A 273 -0.15 18.49 -10.54
N PRO A 274 -0.80 19.00 -9.48
CA PRO A 274 -2.24 19.20 -9.47
C PRO A 274 -2.71 20.34 -10.41
N VAL A 275 -1.81 21.17 -10.92
CA VAL A 275 -2.13 22.27 -11.84
C VAL A 275 -1.85 21.87 -13.29
N THR A 276 -0.66 21.38 -13.54
CA THR A 276 -0.19 21.07 -14.90
C THR A 276 -0.52 19.65 -15.35
N GLY A 277 -0.79 18.74 -14.42
CA GLY A 277 -0.97 17.30 -14.70
C GLY A 277 0.33 16.57 -15.06
N ALA A 278 1.45 17.27 -15.12
CA ALA A 278 2.75 16.70 -15.45
C ALA A 278 3.28 15.80 -14.34
N PHE A 279 4.06 14.79 -14.71
CA PHE A 279 4.67 13.87 -13.74
C PHE A 279 6.02 13.37 -14.19
N TYR A 280 6.78 12.85 -13.25
CA TYR A 280 8.02 12.14 -13.51
C TYR A 280 7.82 10.63 -13.39
N ASP A 281 8.37 9.88 -14.34
CA ASP A 281 8.61 8.46 -14.20
C ASP A 281 10.08 8.16 -14.49
N LYS A 282 10.79 7.60 -13.52
CA LYS A 282 12.25 7.42 -13.57
C LYS A 282 12.95 8.76 -13.84
N ASP A 283 13.66 8.87 -14.95
CA ASP A 283 14.39 10.09 -15.36
C ASP A 283 13.67 10.89 -16.47
N THR A 284 12.42 10.55 -16.74
CA THR A 284 11.61 11.18 -17.80
C THR A 284 10.49 12.02 -17.20
N HIS A 285 10.38 13.26 -17.66
CA HIS A 285 9.29 14.18 -17.34
C HIS A 285 8.23 14.16 -18.43
N TYR A 286 7.01 13.76 -18.09
CA TYR A 286 5.86 13.71 -18.98
C TYR A 286 4.98 14.94 -18.79
N THR A 287 4.73 15.66 -19.88
CA THR A 287 3.92 16.88 -19.92
C THR A 287 2.80 16.73 -20.95
N VAL A 288 1.94 17.73 -21.06
CA VAL A 288 0.89 17.77 -22.10
C VAL A 288 1.47 17.87 -23.52
N ASP A 289 2.72 18.33 -23.65
CA ASP A 289 3.39 18.55 -24.95
C ASP A 289 4.31 17.39 -25.36
N GLY A 290 4.48 16.39 -24.47
CA GLY A 290 5.33 15.21 -24.74
C GLY A 290 6.17 14.81 -23.52
N ALA A 291 7.37 14.28 -23.77
CA ALA A 291 8.27 13.78 -22.74
C ALA A 291 9.70 14.30 -22.91
N GLU A 292 10.33 14.64 -21.80
CA GLU A 292 11.74 15.05 -21.72
C GLU A 292 12.53 14.05 -20.87
N ASN A 293 13.58 13.47 -21.45
CA ASN A 293 14.45 12.50 -20.78
C ASN A 293 15.64 13.17 -20.10
N GLY A 294 16.30 12.43 -19.22
CA GLY A 294 17.59 12.82 -18.67
C GLY A 294 17.50 13.65 -17.39
N HIS A 295 16.35 13.75 -16.80
CA HIS A 295 16.17 14.41 -15.51
C HIS A 295 16.85 13.62 -14.39
N ARG A 296 17.30 14.35 -13.37
CA ARG A 296 17.87 13.78 -12.16
C ARG A 296 16.89 13.94 -11.01
N ALA A 297 16.71 12.89 -10.24
CA ALA A 297 15.93 12.99 -9.00
C ALA A 297 16.54 14.03 -8.04
N ALA A 298 15.73 14.85 -7.40
CA ALA A 298 16.20 15.79 -6.40
C ALA A 298 16.85 15.05 -5.22
N ALA A 299 16.18 14.00 -4.75
CA ALA A 299 16.69 13.11 -3.71
C ALA A 299 16.18 11.69 -3.89
N VAL A 300 16.93 10.72 -3.39
CA VAL A 300 16.49 9.34 -3.16
C VAL A 300 16.67 9.06 -1.68
N VAL A 301 15.60 8.62 -1.02
CA VAL A 301 15.62 8.10 0.34
C VAL A 301 15.57 6.59 0.24
N THR A 302 16.64 5.93 0.63
CA THR A 302 16.69 4.47 0.68
C THR A 302 15.99 3.95 1.95
N GLY A 303 15.55 2.70 1.93
CA GLY A 303 15.09 2.02 3.14
C GLY A 303 16.24 1.70 4.09
N ASP A 304 15.94 0.95 5.14
CA ASP A 304 16.90 0.48 6.14
C ASP A 304 18.03 -0.27 5.45
N ILE A 305 19.27 0.19 5.63
CA ILE A 305 20.43 -0.30 4.84
C ILE A 305 21.07 -1.52 5.51
N HIS A 306 21.37 -1.43 6.81
CA HIS A 306 22.05 -2.48 7.58
C HIS A 306 23.26 -3.06 6.83
N ALA A 307 24.27 -2.21 6.59
CA ALA A 307 25.39 -2.49 5.69
C ALA A 307 26.11 -3.83 5.97
N GLU A 308 26.23 -4.24 7.24
CA GLU A 308 26.83 -5.53 7.62
C GLU A 308 26.01 -6.75 7.15
N PHE A 309 24.68 -6.59 6.93
CA PHE A 309 23.76 -7.68 6.56
C PHE A 309 23.12 -7.45 5.20
N HIS A 310 23.66 -6.55 4.41
CA HIS A 310 23.08 -6.17 3.13
C HIS A 310 23.11 -7.34 2.14
N ASP A 311 21.96 -7.64 1.51
CA ASP A 311 21.86 -8.69 0.49
C ASP A 311 22.51 -8.23 -0.82
N PRO A 312 23.45 -9.01 -1.40
CA PRO A 312 24.14 -8.62 -2.64
C PRO A 312 23.20 -8.40 -3.84
N SER A 313 22.07 -9.09 -3.91
CA SER A 313 21.09 -8.91 -5.00
C SER A 313 20.33 -7.61 -4.86
N VAL A 314 19.99 -7.21 -3.62
CA VAL A 314 19.39 -5.91 -3.31
C VAL A 314 20.40 -4.80 -3.57
N GLU A 315 21.67 -4.99 -3.19
CA GLU A 315 22.74 -4.05 -3.50
C GLU A 315 22.89 -3.82 -5.01
N ALA A 316 22.91 -4.90 -5.78
CA ALA A 316 23.01 -4.82 -7.23
C ALA A 316 21.84 -4.03 -7.84
N ALA A 317 20.61 -4.39 -7.49
CA ALA A 317 19.38 -3.76 -8.00
C ALA A 317 19.25 -2.28 -7.57
N THR A 318 19.74 -1.93 -6.39
CA THR A 318 19.62 -0.56 -5.86
C THR A 318 20.76 0.33 -6.33
N TYR A 319 22.00 -0.13 -6.32
CA TYR A 319 23.18 0.74 -6.45
C TYR A 319 24.06 0.47 -7.68
N THR A 320 24.35 -0.81 -8.03
CA THR A 320 25.48 -1.10 -8.93
C THR A 320 25.09 -1.53 -10.33
N ASP A 321 23.98 -2.23 -10.53
CA ASP A 321 23.54 -2.66 -11.86
C ASP A 321 23.30 -1.47 -12.79
N LYS A 322 23.51 -1.66 -14.09
CA LYS A 322 23.29 -0.62 -15.11
C LYS A 322 21.90 0.04 -14.99
N ASN A 323 20.88 -0.76 -14.69
CA ASN A 323 19.50 -0.31 -14.55
C ASN A 323 19.08 -0.19 -13.06
N SER A 324 20.04 -0.12 -12.13
CA SER A 324 19.75 0.07 -10.72
C SER A 324 19.00 1.38 -10.47
N ILE A 325 18.32 1.46 -9.34
CA ILE A 325 17.60 2.65 -8.92
C ILE A 325 18.50 3.88 -8.97
N MET A 326 19.70 3.78 -8.39
CA MET A 326 20.63 4.91 -8.31
C MET A 326 21.22 5.29 -9.68
N ASN A 327 21.43 4.33 -10.59
CA ASN A 327 21.93 4.60 -11.94
C ASN A 327 20.83 5.21 -12.83
N THR A 328 19.59 4.81 -12.64
CA THR A 328 18.43 5.32 -13.37
C THR A 328 18.06 6.73 -12.90
N LEU A 329 17.92 6.94 -11.59
CA LEU A 329 17.44 8.20 -11.03
C LEU A 329 18.55 9.26 -10.90
N ARG A 330 19.81 8.87 -10.82
CA ARG A 330 20.98 9.77 -10.70
C ARG A 330 20.75 10.90 -9.70
N PRO A 331 20.38 10.60 -8.42
CA PRO A 331 19.92 11.63 -7.48
C PRO A 331 21.00 12.69 -7.22
N LYS A 332 20.54 13.90 -6.86
CA LYS A 332 21.42 14.97 -6.35
C LYS A 332 21.75 14.77 -4.88
N VAL A 333 20.80 14.17 -4.13
CA VAL A 333 20.94 13.84 -2.71
C VAL A 333 20.58 12.39 -2.49
N TRP A 334 21.42 11.67 -1.79
CA TRP A 334 21.12 10.34 -1.27
C TRP A 334 20.94 10.43 0.24
N VAL A 335 19.74 10.12 0.72
CA VAL A 335 19.41 10.12 2.14
C VAL A 335 19.46 8.68 2.65
N LEU A 336 20.28 8.46 3.66
CA LEU A 336 20.55 7.17 4.27
C LEU A 336 20.04 7.18 5.73
N HIS A 337 19.47 6.07 6.17
CA HIS A 337 19.18 5.81 7.58
C HIS A 337 19.34 4.32 7.87
N ASP A 338 19.39 3.96 9.14
CA ASP A 338 19.67 2.61 9.60
C ASP A 338 20.87 2.00 8.87
N LEU A 339 21.94 2.81 8.71
CA LEU A 339 23.16 2.42 8.00
C LEU A 339 23.91 1.34 8.76
N GLU A 340 24.03 1.51 10.08
CA GLU A 340 24.70 0.60 11.00
C GLU A 340 23.66 -0.18 11.82
N ASP A 341 23.70 -1.50 11.81
CA ASP A 341 22.83 -2.34 12.67
C ASP A 341 23.31 -2.35 14.12
N PHE A 342 24.57 -2.01 14.33
CA PHE A 342 25.25 -2.11 15.63
C PHE A 342 25.13 -3.51 16.29
N TYR A 343 25.06 -4.54 15.45
CA TYR A 343 24.88 -5.94 15.89
C TYR A 343 25.93 -6.34 16.90
N ARG A 344 27.18 -5.90 16.70
CA ARG A 344 28.36 -6.29 17.47
C ARG A 344 28.23 -5.97 18.94
N ARG A 345 27.58 -4.86 19.31
CA ARG A 345 27.28 -4.44 20.70
C ARG A 345 25.84 -4.00 20.89
N ASN A 346 24.92 -4.66 20.20
CA ASN A 346 23.50 -4.35 20.28
C ASN A 346 23.00 -4.54 21.72
N HIS A 347 22.34 -3.53 22.26
CA HIS A 347 21.84 -3.50 23.64
C HIS A 347 20.76 -4.55 23.92
N HIS A 348 20.01 -4.99 22.91
CA HIS A 348 19.02 -6.07 23.02
C HIS A 348 19.66 -7.44 23.30
N HIS A 349 20.96 -7.60 23.02
CA HIS A 349 21.69 -8.82 23.25
C HIS A 349 22.43 -8.86 24.60
N ARG A 350 22.31 -7.80 25.41
CA ARG A 350 22.95 -7.74 26.75
C ARG A 350 22.38 -8.84 27.65
N GLY A 351 23.27 -9.48 28.38
CA GLY A 351 22.89 -10.55 29.31
C GLY A 351 22.58 -11.89 28.66
N ASN A 352 22.73 -12.03 27.33
CA ASN A 352 22.66 -13.31 26.66
C ASN A 352 24.09 -13.81 26.36
N ASP A 353 24.59 -14.71 27.22
CA ASP A 353 25.93 -15.27 27.17
C ASP A 353 26.15 -16.14 25.92
N VAL A 354 25.12 -16.84 25.44
CA VAL A 354 25.18 -17.67 24.22
C VAL A 354 25.39 -16.79 22.98
N ILE A 355 24.66 -15.67 22.89
CA ILE A 355 24.86 -14.73 21.80
C ILE A 355 26.23 -14.06 21.91
N ALA A 356 26.66 -13.67 23.10
CA ALA A 356 27.97 -13.08 23.32
C ALA A 356 29.10 -14.05 22.92
N PHE A 357 28.99 -15.32 23.31
CA PHE A 357 29.92 -16.39 22.89
C PHE A 357 29.94 -16.53 21.36
N GLY A 358 28.76 -16.60 20.73
CA GLY A 358 28.66 -16.70 19.28
C GLY A 358 29.35 -15.56 18.55
N LYS A 359 29.11 -14.32 19.00
CA LYS A 359 29.78 -13.11 18.44
C LYS A 359 31.29 -13.19 18.57
N HIS A 360 31.79 -13.61 19.75
CA HIS A 360 33.22 -13.79 19.97
C HIS A 360 33.79 -14.91 19.07
N HIS A 361 33.11 -16.08 19.05
CA HIS A 361 33.56 -17.23 18.28
C HIS A 361 33.65 -16.96 16.77
N PHE A 362 32.71 -16.17 16.24
CA PHE A 362 32.67 -15.81 14.81
C PHE A 362 33.35 -14.47 14.49
N GLY A 363 34.10 -13.88 15.42
CA GLY A 363 34.81 -12.62 15.20
C GLY A 363 33.89 -11.41 14.99
N ARG A 364 32.64 -11.46 15.49
CA ARG A 364 31.65 -10.38 15.34
C ARG A 364 31.46 -9.59 16.63
N ASN A 365 32.53 -9.23 17.29
CA ASN A 365 32.51 -8.49 18.55
C ASN A 365 33.33 -7.18 18.49
N ASN A 366 34.04 -6.92 17.42
CA ASN A 366 34.78 -5.68 17.20
C ASN A 366 33.89 -4.59 16.58
N VAL A 367 33.62 -3.52 17.31
CA VAL A 367 32.75 -2.41 16.86
C VAL A 367 33.38 -1.61 15.73
N GLU A 368 34.72 -1.44 15.74
CA GLU A 368 35.42 -0.67 14.70
C GLU A 368 35.25 -1.30 13.32
N GLU A 369 35.31 -2.64 13.24
CA GLU A 369 35.03 -3.34 11.97
C GLU A 369 33.61 -3.12 11.46
N GLY A 370 32.57 -3.12 12.34
CA GLY A 370 31.20 -2.82 11.95
C GLY A 370 31.05 -1.42 11.37
N LEU A 371 31.60 -0.44 12.07
CA LEU A 371 31.62 0.95 11.59
C LEU A 371 32.39 1.12 10.27
N GLN A 372 33.51 0.37 10.10
CA GLN A 372 34.27 0.39 8.84
C GLN A 372 33.46 -0.19 7.68
N ILE A 373 32.73 -1.30 7.88
CA ILE A 373 31.82 -1.86 6.86
C ILE A 373 30.79 -0.82 6.40
N SER A 374 30.22 -0.10 7.35
CA SER A 374 29.23 0.95 7.06
C SER A 374 29.87 2.12 6.29
N ALA A 375 31.07 2.54 6.67
CA ALA A 375 31.82 3.58 5.98
C ALA A 375 32.19 3.14 4.53
N ASP A 376 32.71 1.93 4.37
CA ASP A 376 33.09 1.37 3.07
C ASP A 376 31.86 1.23 2.15
N PHE A 377 30.69 0.89 2.71
CA PHE A 377 29.44 0.84 1.97
C PHE A 377 29.07 2.22 1.39
N VAL A 378 29.13 3.26 2.20
CA VAL A 378 28.88 4.64 1.75
C VAL A 378 29.88 5.07 0.69
N ASP A 379 31.15 4.84 0.91
CA ASP A 379 32.22 5.22 -0.04
C ASP A 379 32.06 4.48 -1.37
N LYS A 380 31.78 3.18 -1.34
CA LYS A 380 31.54 2.35 -2.54
C LYS A 380 30.41 2.86 -3.41
N HIS A 381 29.34 3.38 -2.81
CA HIS A 381 28.14 3.80 -3.51
C HIS A 381 28.02 5.32 -3.70
N SER A 382 28.95 6.09 -3.14
CA SER A 382 29.03 7.54 -3.34
C SER A 382 29.34 7.89 -4.80
N ARG A 383 28.80 9.00 -5.27
CA ARG A 383 28.94 9.42 -6.66
C ARG A 383 29.36 10.89 -6.74
N HIS A 384 30.15 11.22 -7.72
CA HIS A 384 30.52 12.61 -7.98
C HIS A 384 29.27 13.48 -8.20
N GLY A 385 29.18 14.60 -7.48
CA GLY A 385 28.06 15.54 -7.56
C GLY A 385 26.75 15.03 -6.90
N MET A 386 26.84 14.04 -6.01
CA MET A 386 25.76 13.58 -5.14
C MET A 386 26.13 13.88 -3.69
N LEU A 387 25.23 14.52 -2.96
CA LEU A 387 25.36 14.72 -1.51
C LEU A 387 24.84 13.49 -0.78
N ASN A 388 25.65 12.89 0.07
CA ASN A 388 25.22 11.84 0.99
C ASN A 388 24.76 12.49 2.29
N LEU A 389 23.52 12.23 2.69
CA LEU A 389 22.91 12.75 3.90
C LEU A 389 22.49 11.58 4.81
N ILE A 390 23.31 11.31 5.82
CA ILE A 390 22.98 10.30 6.84
C ILE A 390 22.09 10.98 7.87
N VAL A 391 20.87 10.45 8.04
CA VAL A 391 19.93 10.94 9.06
C VAL A 391 19.94 10.00 10.26
N LYS A 392 19.82 10.57 11.43
CA LYS A 392 19.82 9.82 12.68
C LYS A 392 18.61 8.88 12.73
N SER A 393 18.86 7.61 13.04
CA SER A 393 17.86 6.56 13.19
C SER A 393 17.99 5.85 14.53
N ASN A 394 17.05 4.97 14.85
CA ASN A 394 17.11 4.19 16.10
C ASN A 394 18.26 3.18 16.12
N HIS A 395 18.68 2.63 14.97
CA HIS A 395 19.83 1.74 14.88
C HIS A 395 21.14 2.52 15.00
N ASP A 396 21.27 3.64 14.31
CA ASP A 396 22.46 4.50 14.38
C ASP A 396 22.66 5.11 15.79
N GLU A 397 21.56 5.34 16.56
CA GLU A 397 21.60 5.74 17.96
C GLU A 397 22.23 4.68 18.91
N ALA A 398 22.32 3.44 18.45
CA ALA A 398 22.89 2.37 19.29
C ALA A 398 24.37 2.61 19.62
N LEU A 399 25.12 3.28 18.72
CA LEU A 399 26.48 3.71 19.00
C LEU A 399 26.54 4.72 20.15
N ASP A 400 25.68 5.75 20.13
CA ASP A 400 25.61 6.74 21.20
C ASP A 400 25.24 6.10 22.53
N ARG A 401 24.31 5.16 22.53
CA ARG A 401 23.90 4.39 23.71
C ARG A 401 25.06 3.53 24.23
N TRP A 402 25.77 2.85 23.36
CA TRP A 402 26.94 2.06 23.74
C TRP A 402 28.02 2.95 24.38
N LEU A 403 28.29 4.12 23.82
CA LEU A 403 29.25 5.07 24.42
C LEU A 403 28.80 5.59 25.79
N GLN A 404 27.49 5.64 26.09
CA GLN A 404 26.98 6.07 27.40
C GLN A 404 27.05 4.94 28.43
N GLU A 405 26.82 3.71 28.05
CA GLU A 405 26.54 2.59 28.94
C GLU A 405 27.68 1.57 29.03
N ALA A 406 28.61 1.55 28.06
CA ALA A 406 29.70 0.59 28.05
C ALA A 406 30.75 0.89 29.11
N GLU A 407 31.28 -0.17 29.73
CA GLU A 407 32.43 -0.12 30.63
C GLU A 407 33.62 -0.80 29.94
N PRO A 408 34.64 -0.03 29.48
CA PRO A 408 35.78 -0.59 28.72
C PRO A 408 36.54 -1.71 29.42
N LYS A 409 36.51 -1.74 30.77
CA LYS A 409 37.11 -2.82 31.56
C LYS A 409 36.45 -4.20 31.32
N HIS A 410 35.18 -4.21 30.87
CA HIS A 410 34.44 -5.43 30.54
C HIS A 410 34.34 -5.65 29.02
N ASP A 411 34.90 -4.74 28.22
CA ASP A 411 34.96 -4.84 26.75
C ASP A 411 36.34 -4.39 26.22
N PRO A 412 37.41 -5.13 26.63
CA PRO A 412 38.79 -4.70 26.35
C PRO A 412 39.10 -4.62 24.85
N GLU A 413 38.42 -5.41 24.00
CA GLU A 413 38.59 -5.38 22.56
C GLU A 413 38.18 -4.04 21.96
N ASN A 414 37.14 -3.42 22.46
CA ASN A 414 36.63 -2.14 21.98
C ASN A 414 37.12 -0.93 22.78
N ALA A 415 37.98 -1.14 23.78
CA ALA A 415 38.37 -0.08 24.72
C ALA A 415 39.08 1.09 24.02
N ILE A 416 39.93 0.82 23.02
CA ILE A 416 40.66 1.88 22.29
C ILE A 416 39.65 2.74 21.51
N LEU A 417 38.77 2.13 20.74
CA LEU A 417 37.73 2.84 19.99
C LEU A 417 36.82 3.62 20.94
N TYR A 418 36.39 3.01 22.05
CA TYR A 418 35.55 3.67 23.04
C TYR A 418 36.18 4.98 23.53
N HIS A 419 37.42 4.94 23.97
CA HIS A 419 38.11 6.12 24.46
C HIS A 419 38.39 7.16 23.38
N TYR A 420 38.67 6.70 22.16
CA TYR A 420 38.82 7.58 20.98
C TYR A 420 37.53 8.36 20.73
N LEU A 421 36.40 7.68 20.62
CA LEU A 421 35.10 8.30 20.37
C LEU A 421 34.62 9.18 21.51
N LYS A 422 34.83 8.75 22.76
CA LYS A 422 34.54 9.58 23.95
C LYS A 422 35.34 10.89 23.93
N ARG A 423 36.60 10.84 23.58
CA ARG A 423 37.43 12.06 23.44
C ARG A 423 36.85 13.02 22.40
N HIS A 424 36.33 12.47 21.28
CA HIS A 424 35.69 13.29 20.24
C HIS A 424 34.38 13.89 20.71
N GLN A 425 33.53 13.15 21.46
CA GLN A 425 32.32 13.70 22.07
C GLN A 425 32.65 14.87 23.00
N TYR A 426 33.61 14.72 23.92
CA TYR A 426 34.00 15.81 24.82
C TYR A 426 34.57 17.03 24.07
N LYS A 427 35.31 16.83 22.99
CA LYS A 427 35.81 17.92 22.18
C LYS A 427 34.66 18.65 21.47
N SER A 428 33.71 17.93 20.92
CA SER A 428 32.52 18.48 20.24
C SER A 428 31.73 19.39 21.18
N VAL A 429 31.41 18.91 22.39
CA VAL A 429 30.72 19.72 23.43
C VAL A 429 31.53 20.97 23.76
N LYS A 430 32.86 20.86 23.90
CA LYS A 430 33.72 22.02 24.23
C LYS A 430 33.74 23.06 23.11
N MET A 431 33.60 22.63 21.85
CA MET A 431 33.61 23.51 20.69
C MET A 431 32.22 24.08 20.34
N SER A 432 31.17 23.45 20.84
CA SER A 432 29.78 23.91 20.62
C SER A 432 29.51 25.21 21.36
N LYS A 433 28.99 26.23 20.65
CA LYS A 433 28.58 27.50 21.26
C LYS A 433 27.35 27.37 22.17
N THR A 434 26.58 26.30 22.03
CA THR A 434 25.36 26.03 22.80
C THR A 434 25.57 25.03 23.93
N GLY A 435 26.75 24.42 24.05
CA GLY A 435 27.04 23.36 25.03
C GLY A 435 26.42 22.01 24.68
N PHE A 436 25.57 21.95 23.62
CA PHE A 436 24.98 20.75 23.06
C PHE A 436 25.17 20.76 21.54
N SER A 437 25.70 19.71 20.99
CA SER A 437 25.87 19.50 19.56
C SER A 437 25.08 18.26 19.16
#